data_e1a25c82ce5c4a67cfc2753321f9d283
#
_entry.id   e1a25c82ce5c4a67cfc2753321f9d283
#
_cell.length_a   1.000
_cell.length_b   1.000
_cell.length_c   1.000
_cell.angle_alpha   90.00
_cell.angle_beta   90.00
_cell.angle_gamma   90.00
#
_symmetry.space_group_name_H-M   'P 1'
#
loop_
_entity.id
_entity.type
_entity.pdbx_description
1 polymer ?
#
loop_
_entity_poly.entity_id
_entity_poly.type
_entity_poly.pdbx_seq_one_letter_code
_entity_poly.pdbx_strand_id
1 'polypeptide(L)'
;MTDNKPLAGQTALVTGASRGIGAATATALAEAGAHVILVARRVKALEEVEDRIHEVGGTSTIAPLDLTEPDAIARLAGAVAGRWDTLDILCIAAAYLPELTPLSQIEPKEYQQAIMTNVVATQALLSAFDPLLRRAEKGRVIGLTSSVGDTPRPFWSAYGSTKAAFDNLLETYGQEVARLSPLRVAIVDPGATRTDMRARAYPGEDPDSLKPPEKVASRLVELLTEGFEAGHRERID
;
A
#
# COMPACT_ATOMS: atom_id res chain seq x y z
N MET A 1 32.23 6.18 -7.92
CA MET A 1 31.66 5.67 -6.66
C MET A 1 30.32 5.08 -7.03
N THR A 2 30.18 3.77 -6.92
CA THR A 2 28.85 3.12 -7.10
C THR A 2 28.02 3.56 -5.91
N ASP A 3 27.07 4.49 -6.14
CA ASP A 3 26.03 4.79 -5.16
C ASP A 3 25.32 3.48 -4.82
N ASN A 4 25.68 2.89 -3.69
CA ASN A 4 25.06 1.67 -3.20
C ASN A 4 23.68 2.05 -2.65
N LYS A 5 22.69 2.11 -3.55
CA LYS A 5 21.30 2.42 -3.18
C LYS A 5 20.80 1.36 -2.20
N PRO A 6 20.14 1.75 -1.08
CA PRO A 6 19.83 0.83 0.03
C PRO A 6 18.90 -0.34 -0.34
N LEU A 7 18.07 -0.18 -1.38
CA LEU A 7 17.15 -1.20 -1.86
C LEU A 7 17.57 -1.76 -3.24
N ALA A 8 18.84 -1.59 -3.62
CA ALA A 8 19.36 -2.11 -4.90
C ALA A 8 19.19 -3.63 -5.00
N GLY A 9 18.67 -4.09 -6.13
CA GLY A 9 18.41 -5.50 -6.40
C GLY A 9 17.12 -6.06 -5.80
N GLN A 10 16.35 -5.27 -5.06
CA GLN A 10 15.06 -5.66 -4.51
C GLN A 10 13.92 -5.40 -5.51
N THR A 11 12.87 -6.21 -5.43
CA THR A 11 11.62 -6.04 -6.18
C THR A 11 10.50 -5.63 -5.23
N ALA A 12 9.84 -4.53 -5.54
CA ALA A 12 8.72 -3.99 -4.77
C ALA A 12 7.43 -3.98 -5.58
N LEU A 13 6.31 -4.32 -4.97
CA LEU A 13 4.98 -4.16 -5.54
C LEU A 13 4.21 -3.13 -4.72
N VAL A 14 3.69 -2.10 -5.39
CA VAL A 14 2.90 -1.04 -4.76
C VAL A 14 1.50 -1.02 -5.35
N THR A 15 0.49 -1.27 -4.53
CA THR A 15 -0.91 -1.11 -4.93
C THR A 15 -1.38 0.33 -4.70
N GLY A 16 -2.33 0.81 -5.52
CA GLY A 16 -2.73 2.22 -5.47
C GLY A 16 -1.64 3.18 -5.96
N ALA A 17 -0.72 2.69 -6.80
CA ALA A 17 0.47 3.39 -7.24
C ALA A 17 0.22 4.61 -8.17
N SER A 18 -1.02 4.87 -8.59
CA SER A 18 -1.31 5.91 -9.59
C SER A 18 -1.42 7.34 -9.04
N ARG A 19 -1.46 7.54 -7.73
CA ARG A 19 -1.58 8.87 -7.09
C ARG A 19 -1.28 8.85 -5.59
N GLY A 20 -1.18 10.04 -5.00
CA GLY A 20 -1.05 10.23 -3.56
C GLY A 20 0.10 9.45 -2.94
N ILE A 21 -0.12 8.86 -1.78
CA ILE A 21 0.92 8.15 -1.02
C ILE A 21 1.50 6.96 -1.81
N GLY A 22 0.64 6.18 -2.52
CA GLY A 22 1.11 5.05 -3.30
C GLY A 22 2.08 5.46 -4.42
N ALA A 23 1.78 6.53 -5.15
CA ALA A 23 2.66 7.06 -6.20
C ALA A 23 3.98 7.60 -5.63
N ALA A 24 3.91 8.40 -4.55
CA ALA A 24 5.10 8.91 -3.88
C ALA A 24 5.99 7.78 -3.32
N THR A 25 5.37 6.75 -2.71
CA THR A 25 6.09 5.58 -2.22
C THR A 25 6.77 4.82 -3.35
N ALA A 26 6.08 4.61 -4.48
CA ALA A 26 6.65 3.94 -5.64
C ALA A 26 7.88 4.68 -6.18
N THR A 27 7.80 6.01 -6.32
CA THR A 27 8.92 6.83 -6.76
C THR A 27 10.10 6.76 -5.77
N ALA A 28 9.83 6.89 -4.48
CA ALA A 28 10.88 6.85 -3.44
C ALA A 28 11.57 5.47 -3.34
N LEU A 29 10.82 4.36 -3.49
CA LEU A 29 11.39 3.01 -3.54
C LEU A 29 12.29 2.83 -4.76
N ALA A 30 11.90 3.33 -5.92
CA ALA A 30 12.71 3.27 -7.14
C ALA A 30 13.97 4.15 -7.04
N GLU A 31 13.87 5.33 -6.44
CA GLU A 31 15.01 6.20 -6.13
C GLU A 31 16.00 5.50 -5.19
N ALA A 32 15.48 4.76 -4.20
CA ALA A 32 16.26 3.93 -3.29
C ALA A 32 16.85 2.66 -3.94
N GLY A 33 16.53 2.38 -5.21
CA GLY A 33 17.15 1.32 -6.02
C GLY A 33 16.31 0.06 -6.23
N ALA A 34 15.10 -0.01 -5.70
CA ALA A 34 14.20 -1.12 -5.97
C ALA A 34 13.63 -1.06 -7.40
N HIS A 35 13.39 -2.24 -8.00
CA HIS A 35 12.50 -2.33 -9.17
C HIS A 35 11.05 -2.33 -8.70
N VAL A 36 10.20 -1.41 -9.20
CA VAL A 36 8.86 -1.21 -8.65
C VAL A 36 7.78 -1.66 -9.63
N ILE A 37 6.94 -2.60 -9.19
CA ILE A 37 5.73 -3.03 -9.91
C ILE A 37 4.58 -2.11 -9.48
N LEU A 38 4.09 -1.30 -10.42
CA LEU A 38 3.07 -0.27 -10.20
C LEU A 38 1.68 -0.83 -10.47
N VAL A 39 0.87 -1.01 -9.44
CA VAL A 39 -0.48 -1.58 -9.57
C VAL A 39 -1.55 -0.53 -9.33
N ALA A 40 -2.35 -0.24 -10.36
CA ALA A 40 -3.57 0.57 -10.29
C ALA A 40 -4.41 0.36 -11.56
N ARG A 41 -5.62 0.93 -11.59
CA ARG A 41 -6.57 0.73 -12.69
C ARG A 41 -6.28 1.55 -13.94
N ARG A 42 -5.74 2.78 -13.78
CA ARG A 42 -5.62 3.76 -14.87
C ARG A 42 -4.21 3.71 -15.47
N VAL A 43 -4.09 3.20 -16.70
CA VAL A 43 -2.81 3.09 -17.42
C VAL A 43 -2.09 4.43 -17.48
N LYS A 44 -2.72 5.48 -18.00
CA LYS A 44 -2.11 6.80 -18.15
C LYS A 44 -1.52 7.36 -16.85
N ALA A 45 -2.22 7.15 -15.72
CA ALA A 45 -1.73 7.62 -14.43
C ALA A 45 -0.57 6.76 -13.88
N LEU A 46 -0.43 5.51 -14.34
CA LEU A 46 0.74 4.68 -14.05
C LEU A 46 1.93 5.09 -14.92
N GLU A 47 1.71 5.43 -16.20
CA GLU A 47 2.74 5.96 -17.10
C GLU A 47 3.33 7.26 -16.54
N GLU A 48 2.51 8.18 -16.02
CA GLU A 48 2.97 9.41 -15.37
C GLU A 48 3.84 9.15 -14.11
N VAL A 49 3.61 8.04 -13.40
CA VAL A 49 4.46 7.62 -12.27
C VAL A 49 5.73 6.95 -12.76
N GLU A 50 5.64 6.13 -13.80
CA GLU A 50 6.80 5.50 -14.46
C GLU A 50 7.78 6.55 -14.98
N ASP A 51 7.28 7.62 -15.64
CA ASP A 51 8.11 8.74 -16.11
C ASP A 51 8.87 9.39 -14.94
N ARG A 52 8.20 9.67 -13.81
CA ARG A 52 8.86 10.20 -12.60
C ARG A 52 9.91 9.25 -12.03
N ILE A 53 9.66 7.95 -12.08
CA ILE A 53 10.63 6.93 -11.67
C ILE A 53 11.86 6.94 -12.59
N HIS A 54 11.67 7.11 -13.88
CA HIS A 54 12.78 7.23 -14.85
C HIS A 54 13.57 8.52 -14.62
N GLU A 55 12.93 9.64 -14.31
CA GLU A 55 13.59 10.91 -13.98
C GLU A 55 14.55 10.80 -12.79
N VAL A 56 14.22 9.99 -11.78
CA VAL A 56 15.10 9.71 -10.63
C VAL A 56 16.08 8.55 -10.87
N GLY A 57 16.17 8.05 -12.11
CA GLY A 57 17.07 6.97 -12.48
C GLY A 57 16.68 5.61 -11.90
N GLY A 58 15.40 5.42 -11.58
CA GLY A 58 14.82 4.17 -11.12
C GLY A 58 14.29 3.30 -12.26
N THR A 59 13.72 2.14 -11.90
CA THR A 59 13.08 1.23 -12.86
C THR A 59 11.73 0.77 -12.35
N SER A 60 10.76 0.59 -13.26
CA SER A 60 9.43 0.10 -12.92
C SER A 60 8.85 -0.85 -13.97
N THR A 61 7.73 -1.44 -13.62
CA THR A 61 6.85 -2.20 -14.53
C THR A 61 5.42 -1.82 -14.19
N ILE A 62 4.67 -1.29 -15.15
CA ILE A 62 3.24 -1.00 -14.95
C ILE A 62 2.42 -2.29 -15.06
N ALA A 63 1.49 -2.46 -14.13
CA ALA A 63 0.54 -3.56 -14.07
C ALA A 63 -0.89 -3.01 -13.88
N PRO A 64 -1.55 -2.59 -14.97
CA PRO A 64 -2.91 -2.07 -14.93
C PRO A 64 -3.87 -3.16 -14.47
N LEU A 65 -4.52 -2.96 -13.32
CA LEU A 65 -5.35 -3.99 -12.70
C LEU A 65 -6.42 -3.35 -11.79
N ASP A 66 -7.64 -3.88 -11.84
CA ASP A 66 -8.62 -3.68 -10.79
C ASP A 66 -8.51 -4.83 -9.78
N LEU A 67 -8.17 -4.48 -8.54
CA LEU A 67 -8.00 -5.45 -7.45
C LEU A 67 -9.30 -6.17 -7.06
N THR A 68 -10.45 -5.66 -7.51
CA THR A 68 -11.76 -6.23 -7.23
C THR A 68 -12.27 -7.17 -8.31
N GLU A 69 -11.57 -7.27 -9.45
CA GLU A 69 -11.91 -8.23 -10.49
C GLU A 69 -11.55 -9.66 -10.09
N PRO A 70 -12.41 -10.64 -10.40
CA PRO A 70 -12.11 -12.05 -10.14
C PRO A 70 -10.76 -12.49 -10.72
N ASP A 71 -9.99 -13.25 -9.97
CA ASP A 71 -8.70 -13.82 -10.36
C ASP A 71 -7.61 -12.82 -10.79
N ALA A 72 -7.89 -11.53 -10.78
CA ALA A 72 -6.95 -10.51 -11.26
C ALA A 72 -5.64 -10.53 -10.43
N ILE A 73 -5.74 -10.61 -9.11
CA ILE A 73 -4.59 -10.69 -8.20
C ILE A 73 -3.82 -12.00 -8.40
N ALA A 74 -4.50 -13.12 -8.60
CA ALA A 74 -3.86 -14.41 -8.85
C ALA A 74 -3.10 -14.40 -10.19
N ARG A 75 -3.67 -13.82 -11.25
CA ARG A 75 -2.98 -13.65 -12.54
C ARG A 75 -1.76 -12.73 -12.40
N LEU A 76 -1.87 -11.65 -11.64
CA LEU A 76 -0.72 -10.76 -11.36
C LEU A 76 0.39 -11.52 -10.62
N ALA A 77 0.05 -12.28 -9.58
CA ALA A 77 1.03 -13.07 -8.83
C ALA A 77 1.72 -14.12 -9.71
N GLY A 78 0.97 -14.78 -10.59
CA GLY A 78 1.52 -15.70 -11.59
C GLY A 78 2.49 -15.01 -12.57
N ALA A 79 2.14 -13.82 -13.05
CA ALA A 79 3.00 -13.04 -13.94
C ALA A 79 4.29 -12.56 -13.24
N VAL A 80 4.18 -12.14 -11.97
CA VAL A 80 5.34 -11.75 -11.15
C VAL A 80 6.24 -12.95 -10.89
N ALA A 81 5.68 -14.09 -10.50
CA ALA A 81 6.43 -15.34 -10.26
C ALA A 81 7.12 -15.89 -11.52
N GLY A 82 6.59 -15.58 -12.70
CA GLY A 82 7.22 -15.94 -13.99
C GLY A 82 8.42 -15.06 -14.36
N ARG A 83 8.64 -13.94 -13.64
CA ARG A 83 9.70 -12.97 -13.96
C ARG A 83 10.71 -12.77 -12.81
N TRP A 84 10.28 -12.94 -11.57
CA TRP A 84 11.10 -12.78 -10.37
C TRP A 84 10.93 -13.98 -9.43
N ASP A 85 12.04 -14.44 -8.87
CA ASP A 85 12.05 -15.55 -7.92
C ASP A 85 11.49 -15.17 -6.54
N THR A 86 11.61 -13.88 -6.19
CA THR A 86 11.16 -13.28 -4.92
C THR A 86 10.38 -12.00 -5.15
N LEU A 87 9.55 -11.66 -4.19
CA LEU A 87 9.03 -10.30 -3.99
C LEU A 87 9.55 -9.83 -2.61
N ASP A 88 10.38 -8.81 -2.60
CA ASP A 88 11.01 -8.32 -1.37
C ASP A 88 10.08 -7.39 -0.58
N ILE A 89 9.29 -6.58 -1.28
CA ILE A 89 8.44 -5.55 -0.68
C ILE A 89 7.04 -5.60 -1.28
N LEU A 90 6.02 -5.72 -0.42
CA LEU A 90 4.61 -5.51 -0.78
C LEU A 90 4.07 -4.30 -0.02
N CYS A 91 3.79 -3.20 -0.73
CA CYS A 91 3.14 -2.01 -0.17
C CYS A 91 1.66 -1.97 -0.55
N ILE A 92 0.78 -2.16 0.42
CA ILE A 92 -0.67 -2.12 0.24
C ILE A 92 -1.17 -0.71 0.55
N ALA A 93 -1.19 0.16 -0.49
CA ALA A 93 -1.65 1.54 -0.41
C ALA A 93 -2.99 1.79 -1.10
N ALA A 94 -3.49 0.82 -1.87
CA ALA A 94 -4.81 0.91 -2.47
C ALA A 94 -5.90 0.92 -1.40
N ALA A 95 -6.81 1.89 -1.49
CA ALA A 95 -7.99 1.94 -0.64
C ALA A 95 -9.14 2.67 -1.36
N TYR A 96 -10.36 2.29 -1.01
CA TYR A 96 -11.57 2.98 -1.40
C TYR A 96 -12.18 3.65 -0.18
N LEU A 97 -12.40 4.97 -0.26
CA LEU A 97 -13.13 5.75 0.71
C LEU A 97 -14.57 5.94 0.18
N PRO A 98 -15.58 5.32 0.79
CA PRO A 98 -16.98 5.60 0.45
C PRO A 98 -17.39 7.02 0.87
N GLU A 99 -18.58 7.44 0.48
CA GLU A 99 -19.14 8.69 0.97
C GLU A 99 -19.29 8.67 2.49
N LEU A 100 -18.91 9.77 3.14
CA LEU A 100 -18.99 9.89 4.61
C LEU A 100 -20.43 10.25 5.00
N THR A 101 -21.17 9.27 5.48
CA THR A 101 -22.59 9.39 5.81
C THR A 101 -22.91 8.80 7.19
N PRO A 102 -24.04 9.16 7.82
CA PRO A 102 -24.53 8.45 8.99
C PRO A 102 -24.65 6.95 8.71
N LEU A 103 -24.41 6.10 9.74
CA LEU A 103 -24.48 4.64 9.61
C LEU A 103 -25.77 4.15 8.95
N SER A 104 -26.91 4.76 9.31
CA SER A 104 -28.23 4.41 8.80
C SER A 104 -28.49 4.81 7.34
N GLN A 105 -27.58 5.58 6.75
CA GLN A 105 -27.71 6.12 5.38
C GLN A 105 -26.59 5.62 4.45
N ILE A 106 -25.79 4.65 4.90
CA ILE A 106 -24.75 4.06 4.06
C ILE A 106 -25.39 3.39 2.84
N GLU A 107 -24.96 3.81 1.65
CA GLU A 107 -25.37 3.15 0.41
C GLU A 107 -24.71 1.76 0.33
N PRO A 108 -25.49 0.66 0.22
CA PRO A 108 -24.95 -0.71 0.24
C PRO A 108 -23.87 -0.99 -0.80
N LYS A 109 -23.97 -0.40 -2.00
CA LYS A 109 -22.98 -0.55 -3.07
C LYS A 109 -21.63 0.10 -2.70
N GLU A 110 -21.65 1.27 -2.07
CA GLU A 110 -20.48 1.97 -1.60
C GLU A 110 -19.75 1.16 -0.52
N TYR A 111 -20.52 0.60 0.41
CA TYR A 111 -19.95 -0.24 1.46
C TYR A 111 -19.38 -1.54 0.91
N GLN A 112 -20.10 -2.19 0.00
CA GLN A 112 -19.61 -3.39 -0.68
C GLN A 112 -18.30 -3.10 -1.44
N GLN A 113 -18.22 -1.99 -2.16
CA GLN A 113 -16.98 -1.58 -2.85
C GLN A 113 -15.83 -1.36 -1.88
N ALA A 114 -16.10 -0.76 -0.71
CA ALA A 114 -15.09 -0.57 0.32
C ALA A 114 -14.60 -1.91 0.89
N ILE A 115 -15.49 -2.84 1.19
CA ILE A 115 -15.13 -4.19 1.64
C ILE A 115 -14.31 -4.92 0.58
N MET A 116 -14.75 -4.92 -0.68
CA MET A 116 -14.04 -5.60 -1.76
C MET A 116 -12.62 -5.05 -1.94
N THR A 117 -12.47 -3.71 -1.94
CA THR A 117 -11.16 -3.08 -2.18
C THR A 117 -10.25 -3.15 -0.95
N ASN A 118 -10.77 -2.83 0.25
CA ASN A 118 -9.93 -2.64 1.43
C ASN A 118 -9.68 -3.94 2.21
N VAL A 119 -10.58 -4.92 2.10
CA VAL A 119 -10.52 -6.16 2.89
C VAL A 119 -10.25 -7.37 2.00
N VAL A 120 -11.16 -7.68 1.07
CA VAL A 120 -11.06 -8.90 0.24
C VAL A 120 -9.81 -8.86 -0.64
N ALA A 121 -9.55 -7.73 -1.31
CA ALA A 121 -8.34 -7.57 -2.11
C ALA A 121 -7.05 -7.66 -1.27
N THR A 122 -7.06 -7.14 -0.04
CA THR A 122 -5.92 -7.27 0.88
C THR A 122 -5.64 -8.73 1.23
N GLN A 123 -6.66 -9.49 1.59
CA GLN A 123 -6.53 -10.92 1.87
C GLN A 123 -6.01 -11.67 0.62
N ALA A 124 -6.56 -11.37 -0.56
CA ALA A 124 -6.12 -12.00 -1.80
C ALA A 124 -4.66 -11.66 -2.16
N LEU A 125 -4.21 -10.41 -1.94
CA LEU A 125 -2.81 -10.01 -2.13
C LEU A 125 -1.88 -10.77 -1.19
N LEU A 126 -2.19 -10.83 0.10
CA LEU A 126 -1.39 -11.56 1.08
C LEU A 126 -1.30 -13.04 0.70
N SER A 127 -2.41 -13.67 0.36
CA SER A 127 -2.46 -15.09 -0.03
C SER A 127 -1.66 -15.37 -1.32
N ALA A 128 -1.86 -14.54 -2.36
CA ALA A 128 -1.24 -14.80 -3.67
C ALA A 128 0.27 -14.52 -3.69
N PHE A 129 0.75 -13.55 -2.90
CA PHE A 129 2.16 -13.17 -2.85
C PHE A 129 2.94 -13.82 -1.70
N ASP A 130 2.29 -14.48 -0.73
CA ASP A 130 2.94 -15.17 0.39
C ASP A 130 4.14 -16.07 -0.04
N PRO A 131 4.04 -16.91 -1.10
CA PRO A 131 5.15 -17.75 -1.50
C PRO A 131 6.37 -16.96 -2.00
N LEU A 132 6.16 -15.83 -2.67
CA LEU A 132 7.24 -14.95 -3.17
C LEU A 132 7.87 -14.14 -2.03
N LEU A 133 7.05 -13.61 -1.12
CA LEU A 133 7.49 -12.85 0.05
C LEU A 133 8.29 -13.70 1.03
N ARG A 134 7.91 -14.96 1.24
CA ARG A 134 8.63 -15.89 2.14
C ARG A 134 9.96 -16.35 1.57
N ARG A 135 10.14 -16.38 0.24
CA ARG A 135 11.41 -16.71 -0.40
C ARG A 135 12.41 -15.57 -0.36
N ALA A 136 11.96 -14.34 -0.18
CA ALA A 136 12.85 -13.19 -0.04
C ALA A 136 13.66 -13.30 1.25
N GLU A 137 14.95 -12.94 1.20
CA GLU A 137 15.83 -12.96 2.36
C GLU A 137 15.32 -12.06 3.50
N LYS A 138 14.72 -10.93 3.12
CA LYS A 138 14.15 -9.94 4.04
C LYS A 138 12.78 -9.45 3.52
N GLY A 139 11.83 -10.37 3.34
CA GLY A 139 10.49 -9.99 2.88
C GLY A 139 9.83 -8.97 3.80
N ARG A 140 9.17 -7.96 3.23
CA ARG A 140 8.49 -6.88 3.96
C ARG A 140 7.12 -6.61 3.38
N VAL A 141 6.13 -6.53 4.25
CA VAL A 141 4.79 -6.06 3.91
C VAL A 141 4.51 -4.79 4.69
N ILE A 142 4.10 -3.74 4.01
CA ILE A 142 3.60 -2.51 4.64
C ILE A 142 2.15 -2.30 4.21
N GLY A 143 1.25 -2.22 5.19
CA GLY A 143 -0.14 -1.85 4.97
C GLY A 143 -0.43 -0.44 5.47
N LEU A 144 -0.98 0.41 4.58
CA LEU A 144 -1.42 1.76 4.97
C LEU A 144 -2.81 1.71 5.57
N THR A 145 -2.89 1.97 6.89
CA THR A 145 -4.14 2.03 7.65
C THR A 145 -4.67 3.45 7.84
N SER A 146 -5.48 3.64 8.84
CA SER A 146 -6.03 4.92 9.27
C SER A 146 -6.48 4.84 10.72
N SER A 147 -6.34 5.92 11.47
CA SER A 147 -6.82 6.04 12.85
C SER A 147 -8.31 5.72 13.04
N VAL A 148 -9.13 5.83 12.00
CA VAL A 148 -10.56 5.48 12.09
C VAL A 148 -10.83 3.97 12.11
N GLY A 149 -9.83 3.14 11.82
CA GLY A 149 -9.88 1.69 12.04
C GLY A 149 -9.77 1.31 13.52
N ASP A 150 -9.02 2.09 14.29
CA ASP A 150 -8.83 1.90 15.73
C ASP A 150 -9.81 2.74 16.56
N THR A 151 -9.98 4.01 16.20
CA THR A 151 -10.81 4.95 16.93
C THR A 151 -12.03 5.38 16.09
N PRO A 152 -13.23 4.84 16.35
CA PRO A 152 -14.44 5.16 15.59
C PRO A 152 -14.79 6.65 15.64
N ARG A 153 -15.30 7.17 14.53
CA ARG A 153 -15.78 8.57 14.42
C ARG A 153 -17.13 8.61 13.71
N PRO A 154 -18.01 9.58 14.05
CA PRO A 154 -19.25 9.81 13.31
C PRO A 154 -19.00 9.92 11.81
N PHE A 155 -19.87 9.35 11.00
CA PHE A 155 -19.85 9.32 9.54
C PHE A 155 -18.77 8.42 8.88
N TRP A 156 -17.83 7.86 9.65
CA TRP A 156 -16.70 7.08 9.13
C TRP A 156 -16.93 5.56 9.18
N SER A 157 -18.12 5.11 9.60
CA SER A 157 -18.36 3.69 9.89
C SER A 157 -18.10 2.76 8.70
N ALA A 158 -18.47 3.16 7.48
CA ALA A 158 -18.25 2.35 6.28
C ALA A 158 -16.75 2.17 5.97
N TYR A 159 -15.95 3.22 6.11
CA TYR A 159 -14.49 3.15 5.92
C TYR A 159 -13.77 2.57 7.13
N GLY A 160 -14.10 3.04 8.32
CA GLY A 160 -13.47 2.63 9.57
C GLY A 160 -13.58 1.13 9.83
N SER A 161 -14.76 0.54 9.61
CA SER A 161 -14.94 -0.91 9.74
C SER A 161 -14.04 -1.71 8.78
N THR A 162 -13.85 -1.22 7.54
CA THR A 162 -12.93 -1.89 6.61
C THR A 162 -11.47 -1.74 7.02
N LYS A 163 -11.08 -0.61 7.63
CA LYS A 163 -9.71 -0.42 8.13
C LYS A 163 -9.45 -1.22 9.40
N ALA A 164 -10.43 -1.39 10.27
CA ALA A 164 -10.33 -2.33 11.40
C ALA A 164 -10.14 -3.77 10.93
N ALA A 165 -10.90 -4.21 9.92
CA ALA A 165 -10.73 -5.53 9.31
C ALA A 165 -9.37 -5.68 8.61
N PHE A 166 -8.92 -4.65 7.89
CA PHE A 166 -7.60 -4.59 7.26
C PHE A 166 -6.48 -4.76 8.29
N ASP A 167 -6.53 -4.03 9.40
CA ASP A 167 -5.55 -4.10 10.47
C ASP A 167 -5.50 -5.51 11.07
N ASN A 168 -6.66 -6.10 11.36
CA ASN A 168 -6.75 -7.45 11.90
C ASN A 168 -6.14 -8.50 10.95
N LEU A 169 -6.39 -8.41 9.63
CA LEU A 169 -5.80 -9.29 8.63
C LEU A 169 -4.27 -9.19 8.63
N LEU A 170 -3.72 -8.00 8.66
CA LEU A 170 -2.27 -7.77 8.64
C LEU A 170 -1.60 -8.21 9.94
N GLU A 171 -2.21 -7.94 11.09
CA GLU A 171 -1.71 -8.38 12.38
C GLU A 171 -1.68 -9.89 12.48
N THR A 172 -2.78 -10.55 12.10
CA THR A 172 -2.88 -12.03 12.10
C THR A 172 -1.82 -12.62 11.17
N TYR A 173 -1.76 -12.16 9.93
CA TYR A 173 -0.75 -12.62 8.97
C TYR A 173 0.67 -12.38 9.47
N GLY A 174 0.94 -11.21 10.05
CA GLY A 174 2.24 -10.89 10.65
C GLY A 174 2.66 -11.87 11.75
N GLN A 175 1.72 -12.27 12.64
CA GLN A 175 1.98 -13.26 13.69
C GLN A 175 2.21 -14.66 13.13
N GLU A 176 1.47 -15.06 12.10
CA GLU A 176 1.63 -16.36 11.42
C GLU A 176 3.00 -16.49 10.76
N VAL A 177 3.45 -15.46 10.03
CA VAL A 177 4.70 -15.51 9.26
C VAL A 177 5.96 -15.29 10.12
N ALA A 178 5.87 -14.52 11.19
CA ALA A 178 7.01 -14.15 12.01
C ALA A 178 7.75 -15.34 12.65
N ARG A 179 7.05 -16.45 12.88
CA ARG A 179 7.62 -17.68 13.45
C ARG A 179 8.21 -18.63 12.40
N LEU A 180 7.85 -18.45 11.13
CA LEU A 180 8.12 -19.39 10.05
C LEU A 180 9.11 -18.86 9.02
N SER A 181 9.35 -17.54 9.01
CA SER A 181 10.19 -16.90 7.98
C SER A 181 10.76 -15.57 8.48
N PRO A 182 11.74 -14.98 7.78
CA PRO A 182 12.23 -13.63 8.05
C PRO A 182 11.26 -12.53 7.59
N LEU A 183 10.14 -12.87 6.98
CA LEU A 183 9.10 -11.94 6.54
C LEU A 183 8.53 -11.16 7.73
N ARG A 184 8.41 -9.83 7.58
CA ARG A 184 7.83 -8.94 8.59
C ARG A 184 6.72 -8.09 7.98
N VAL A 185 5.71 -7.79 8.79
CA VAL A 185 4.54 -7.00 8.43
C VAL A 185 4.49 -5.77 9.31
N ALA A 186 4.35 -4.60 8.70
CA ALA A 186 4.15 -3.32 9.38
C ALA A 186 2.78 -2.73 9.01
N ILE A 187 2.13 -2.10 9.98
CA ILE A 187 0.90 -1.34 9.81
C ILE A 187 1.20 0.13 10.08
N VAL A 188 0.98 0.97 9.07
CA VAL A 188 1.35 2.37 9.14
C VAL A 188 0.12 3.25 8.92
N ASP A 189 -0.21 4.08 9.92
CA ASP A 189 -1.18 5.17 9.74
C ASP A 189 -0.43 6.40 9.18
N PRO A 190 -0.69 6.78 7.92
CA PRO A 190 -0.02 7.93 7.32
C PRO A 190 -0.42 9.27 7.94
N GLY A 191 -1.40 9.30 8.84
CA GLY A 191 -1.95 10.54 9.41
C GLY A 191 -2.59 11.46 8.36
N ALA A 192 -2.81 12.72 8.71
CA ALA A 192 -3.35 13.72 7.79
C ALA A 192 -2.33 14.07 6.70
N THR A 193 -2.59 13.64 5.47
CA THR A 193 -1.68 13.77 4.32
C THR A 193 -2.41 14.43 3.14
N ARG A 194 -1.77 15.36 2.43
CA ARG A 194 -2.31 16.08 1.27
C ARG A 194 -2.51 15.14 0.10
N THR A 195 -3.73 14.64 -0.05
CA THR A 195 -4.16 13.72 -1.11
C THR A 195 -5.58 14.03 -1.55
N ASP A 196 -5.97 13.59 -2.77
CA ASP A 196 -7.36 13.69 -3.23
C ASP A 196 -8.34 13.00 -2.29
N MET A 197 -7.94 11.90 -1.66
CA MET A 197 -8.77 11.19 -0.68
C MET A 197 -9.02 12.08 0.54
N ARG A 198 -8.00 12.77 1.03
CA ARG A 198 -8.12 13.72 2.16
C ARG A 198 -8.97 14.92 1.81
N ALA A 199 -8.75 15.53 0.65
CA ALA A 199 -9.55 16.66 0.16
C ALA A 199 -11.04 16.30 0.02
N ARG A 200 -11.34 15.05 -0.41
CA ARG A 200 -12.70 14.55 -0.49
C ARG A 200 -13.34 14.32 0.88
N ALA A 201 -12.56 13.87 1.86
CA ALA A 201 -13.04 13.66 3.23
C ALA A 201 -13.23 14.96 4.01
N TYR A 202 -12.42 15.98 3.73
CA TYR A 202 -12.38 17.26 4.42
C TYR A 202 -12.29 18.41 3.40
N PRO A 203 -13.38 18.71 2.67
CA PRO A 203 -13.33 19.66 1.55
C PRO A 203 -13.06 21.11 1.96
N GLY A 204 -13.16 21.44 3.25
CA GLY A 204 -12.84 22.78 3.79
C GLY A 204 -11.47 22.90 4.46
N GLU A 205 -10.67 21.85 4.44
CA GLU A 205 -9.35 21.84 5.06
C GLU A 205 -8.30 22.51 4.15
N ASP A 206 -7.46 23.36 4.74
CA ASP A 206 -6.36 23.99 4.00
C ASP A 206 -5.31 22.94 3.59
N PRO A 207 -5.09 22.71 2.29
CA PRO A 207 -4.12 21.73 1.82
C PRO A 207 -2.68 22.03 2.26
N ASP A 208 -2.33 23.29 2.50
CA ASP A 208 -0.98 23.70 2.90
C ASP A 208 -0.71 23.41 4.39
N SER A 209 -1.75 23.18 5.18
CA SER A 209 -1.63 22.68 6.55
C SER A 209 -1.29 21.18 6.64
N LEU A 210 -1.34 20.46 5.52
CA LEU A 210 -1.14 19.02 5.44
C LEU A 210 0.27 18.68 4.97
N LYS A 211 0.87 17.64 5.57
CA LYS A 211 2.12 17.11 5.04
C LYS A 211 1.93 16.52 3.65
N PRO A 212 2.95 16.65 2.78
CA PRO A 212 2.90 16.06 1.45
C PRO A 212 3.06 14.53 1.50
N PRO A 213 2.57 13.80 0.47
CA PRO A 213 2.73 12.34 0.37
C PRO A 213 4.19 11.87 0.43
N GLU A 214 5.12 12.68 -0.04
CA GLU A 214 6.56 12.41 -0.08
C GLU A 214 7.13 12.23 1.33
N LYS A 215 6.63 12.95 2.34
CA LYS A 215 7.04 12.79 3.74
C LYS A 215 6.69 11.37 4.25
N VAL A 216 5.51 10.88 3.87
CA VAL A 216 5.10 9.50 4.18
C VAL A 216 6.00 8.51 3.45
N ALA A 217 6.21 8.70 2.15
CA ALA A 217 7.04 7.83 1.33
C ALA A 217 8.48 7.72 1.86
N SER A 218 9.10 8.84 2.24
CA SER A 218 10.44 8.85 2.85
C SER A 218 10.48 7.99 4.12
N ARG A 219 9.49 8.13 5.00
CA ARG A 219 9.43 7.32 6.23
C ARG A 219 9.26 5.83 5.94
N LEU A 220 8.46 5.46 4.92
CA LEU A 220 8.32 4.05 4.52
C LEU A 220 9.65 3.47 3.99
N VAL A 221 10.42 4.26 3.21
CA VAL A 221 11.76 3.84 2.75
C VAL A 221 12.73 3.68 3.92
N GLU A 222 12.71 4.60 4.89
CA GLU A 222 13.51 4.47 6.13
C GLU A 222 13.20 3.16 6.85
N LEU A 223 11.92 2.87 7.12
CA LEU A 223 11.48 1.62 7.75
C LEU A 223 11.97 0.38 7.01
N LEU A 224 11.90 0.38 5.68
CA LEU A 224 12.34 -0.74 4.86
C LEU A 224 13.87 -0.91 4.88
N THR A 225 14.61 0.18 4.98
CA THR A 225 16.07 0.20 5.01
C THR A 225 16.61 -0.18 6.39
N GLU A 226 16.07 0.39 7.44
CA GLU A 226 16.43 0.10 8.83
C GLU A 226 15.96 -1.28 9.28
N GLY A 227 14.85 -1.75 8.70
CA GLY A 227 14.12 -2.92 9.14
C GLY A 227 13.20 -2.62 10.32
N PHE A 228 12.28 -3.54 10.59
CA PHE A 228 11.36 -3.46 11.71
C PHE A 228 11.03 -4.85 12.27
N GLU A 229 10.67 -4.88 13.54
CA GLU A 229 10.32 -6.11 14.24
C GLU A 229 8.88 -6.57 13.93
N ALA A 230 8.57 -7.81 14.29
CA ALA A 230 7.21 -8.34 14.18
C ALA A 230 6.23 -7.51 15.02
N GLY A 231 5.06 -7.21 14.45
CA GLY A 231 4.02 -6.40 15.11
C GLY A 231 4.29 -4.90 15.06
N HIS A 232 5.19 -4.44 14.18
CA HIS A 232 5.45 -3.00 14.02
C HIS A 232 4.19 -2.25 13.61
N ARG A 233 3.86 -1.24 14.39
CA ARG A 233 2.76 -0.32 14.12
C ARG A 233 3.20 1.10 14.45
N GLU A 234 3.03 2.01 13.52
CA GLU A 234 3.33 3.42 13.76
C GLU A 234 2.35 4.35 13.06
N ARG A 235 2.33 5.60 13.54
CA ARG A 235 1.66 6.72 12.90
C ARG A 235 2.71 7.75 12.50
N ILE A 236 2.57 8.27 11.29
CA ILE A 236 3.43 9.34 10.75
C ILE A 236 2.72 10.68 10.96
N ASP A 237 3.27 11.55 11.78
CA ASP A 237 2.74 12.90 12.06
C ASP A 237 3.38 13.99 11.19
#